data_ce3028c8a22fcb33a1ca51d1f79fc3e5
#
_entry.id   ce3028c8a22fcb33a1ca51d1f79fc3e5
#
_cell.length_a   1.000
_cell.length_b   1.000
_cell.length_c   1.000
_cell.angle_alpha   90.00
_cell.angle_beta   90.00
_cell.angle_gamma   90.00
#
_symmetry.space_group_name_H-M   'P 1'
#
loop_
_entity.id
_entity.type
_entity.pdbx_description
1 polymer ?
#
loop_
_entity_poly.entity_id
_entity_poly.type
_entity_poly.pdbx_seq_one_letter_code
_entity_poly.pdbx_strand_id
1 'polypeptide(L)'
;MKLERAFTLLEVRGIDDDARHIEGIASTPTPDRYEDVVEPLGAKYALPMPLLWQHRSDAPVGHVEFAKPQKDGIPFKARILKTDEPGTLKERLDEAWQSVRLGLIRAVSIGFRPLEYSHIDGGGLRFLSWEWLELSLVTIPANGEATINVVRSIDATERAASGHGPATIEQPASHIVRLHDDRLSRAREPFVIQTIHRSVK
;
A
#
# COMPACT_ATOMS: atom_id res chain seq x y z
N MET A 1 -13.29 -18.67 -17.34
CA MET A 1 -11.96 -18.17 -17.03
C MET A 1 -11.88 -18.01 -15.50
N LYS A 2 -11.17 -18.90 -14.79
CA LYS A 2 -11.06 -18.89 -13.33
C LYS A 2 -10.04 -17.81 -12.96
N LEU A 3 -10.48 -16.76 -12.27
CA LEU A 3 -9.55 -15.84 -11.61
C LEU A 3 -8.99 -16.55 -10.37
N GLU A 4 -7.75 -17.00 -10.45
CA GLU A 4 -6.99 -17.42 -9.28
C GLU A 4 -6.52 -16.16 -8.56
N ARG A 5 -7.19 -15.81 -7.45
CA ARG A 5 -6.70 -14.82 -6.51
C ARG A 5 -5.63 -15.48 -5.67
N ALA A 6 -4.37 -15.18 -5.97
CA ALA A 6 -3.27 -15.52 -5.07
C ALA A 6 -3.38 -14.63 -3.83
N PHE A 7 -3.98 -15.14 -2.76
CA PHE A 7 -3.85 -14.55 -1.43
C PHE A 7 -2.46 -14.91 -0.92
N THR A 8 -1.54 -13.97 -0.95
CA THR A 8 -0.28 -14.12 -0.22
C THR A 8 -0.62 -14.03 1.26
N LEU A 9 -0.53 -15.16 1.96
CA LEU A 9 -0.68 -15.24 3.41
C LEU A 9 0.35 -14.32 4.05
N LEU A 10 -0.10 -13.45 4.94
CA LEU A 10 0.74 -12.62 5.79
C LEU A 10 1.65 -13.53 6.62
N GLU A 11 2.91 -13.69 6.22
CA GLU A 11 3.88 -14.46 6.98
C GLU A 11 4.47 -13.58 8.08
N VAL A 12 3.96 -13.72 9.30
CA VAL A 12 4.50 -13.05 10.49
C VAL A 12 5.74 -13.82 10.93
N ARG A 13 6.92 -13.33 10.56
CA ARG A 13 8.19 -13.85 11.06
C ARG A 13 8.71 -12.95 12.18
N GLY A 14 8.74 -13.49 13.40
CA GLY A 14 9.17 -12.74 14.57
C GLY A 14 10.61 -12.26 14.50
N ILE A 15 10.87 -11.12 15.08
CA ILE A 15 11.94 -10.72 16.00
C ILE A 15 12.01 -9.20 16.06
N ASP A 16 11.96 -8.66 17.28
CA ASP A 16 12.23 -7.29 17.68
C ASP A 16 11.04 -6.32 17.59
N ASP A 17 10.33 -6.18 18.73
CA ASP A 17 9.22 -5.23 18.91
C ASP A 17 9.64 -3.77 18.69
N ASP A 18 10.94 -3.46 18.78
CA ASP A 18 11.46 -2.15 18.47
C ASP A 18 11.67 -1.92 16.97
N ALA A 19 11.73 -2.98 16.17
CA ALA A 19 12.05 -2.84 14.75
C ALA A 19 10.87 -2.39 13.88
N ARG A 20 9.63 -2.72 14.21
CA ARG A 20 8.39 -2.34 13.49
C ARG A 20 8.54 -2.32 11.96
N HIS A 21 9.21 -3.34 11.41
CA HIS A 21 9.46 -3.44 9.98
C HIS A 21 8.27 -4.09 9.25
N ILE A 22 8.02 -3.58 8.07
CA ILE A 22 7.09 -4.15 7.09
C ILE A 22 7.81 -4.37 5.77
N GLU A 23 7.48 -5.45 5.08
CA GLU A 23 8.02 -5.77 3.76
C GLU A 23 6.86 -6.19 2.85
N GLY A 24 6.97 -5.90 1.56
CA GLY A 24 5.92 -6.23 0.60
C GLY A 24 6.26 -5.78 -0.81
N ILE A 25 5.23 -5.63 -1.61
CA ILE A 25 5.29 -5.10 -2.98
C ILE A 25 4.60 -3.74 -3.00
N ALA A 26 5.31 -2.71 -3.44
CA ALA A 26 4.80 -1.34 -3.49
C ALA A 26 3.94 -1.08 -4.74
N SER A 27 4.26 -1.71 -5.86
CA SER A 27 3.50 -1.64 -7.12
C SER A 27 3.89 -2.79 -8.03
N THR A 28 3.00 -3.15 -8.95
CA THR A 28 3.24 -4.12 -10.03
C THR A 28 2.86 -3.47 -11.38
N PRO A 29 3.29 -4.02 -12.54
CA PRO A 29 2.94 -3.50 -13.85
C PRO A 29 1.53 -3.92 -14.33
N THR A 30 0.64 -4.29 -13.41
CA THR A 30 -0.75 -4.61 -13.72
C THR A 30 -1.62 -3.35 -13.68
N PRO A 31 -2.70 -3.28 -14.50
CA PRO A 31 -3.65 -2.18 -14.43
C PRO A 31 -4.20 -2.01 -13.01
N ASP A 32 -4.18 -0.80 -12.53
CA ASP A 32 -4.73 -0.43 -11.25
C ASP A 32 -6.25 -0.19 -11.30
N ARG A 33 -6.86 0.34 -10.23
CA ARG A 33 -8.29 0.60 -10.14
C ARG A 33 -8.76 1.73 -11.05
N TYR A 34 -7.84 2.50 -11.61
CA TYR A 34 -8.07 3.58 -12.58
C TYR A 34 -7.74 3.15 -14.00
N GLU A 35 -7.41 1.86 -14.20
CA GLU A 35 -6.96 1.28 -15.47
C GLU A 35 -5.57 1.78 -15.90
N ASP A 36 -4.84 2.41 -14.96
CA ASP A 36 -3.48 2.91 -15.18
C ASP A 36 -2.44 1.82 -14.91
N VAL A 37 -1.35 1.86 -15.65
CA VAL A 37 -0.18 0.98 -15.48
C VAL A 37 1.03 1.82 -15.08
N VAL A 38 1.62 1.50 -13.94
CA VAL A 38 2.86 2.11 -13.49
C VAL A 38 4.02 1.16 -13.75
N GLU A 39 4.91 1.51 -14.69
CA GLU A 39 6.06 0.69 -15.03
C GLU A 39 7.07 0.70 -13.88
N PRO A 40 7.34 -0.44 -13.21
CA PRO A 40 8.23 -0.47 -12.06
C PRO A 40 9.64 0.05 -12.35
N LEU A 41 10.19 -0.29 -13.52
CA LEU A 41 11.54 0.13 -13.93
C LEU A 41 11.64 1.62 -14.28
N GLY A 42 10.51 2.31 -14.43
CA GLY A 42 10.44 3.76 -14.66
C GLY A 42 10.61 4.60 -13.39
N ALA A 43 10.68 3.97 -12.21
CA ALA A 43 10.78 4.65 -10.93
C ALA A 43 12.09 5.41 -10.77
N LYS A 44 11.99 6.71 -10.49
CA LYS A 44 13.11 7.55 -10.03
C LYS A 44 12.83 7.95 -8.59
N TYR A 45 13.73 7.63 -7.68
CA TYR A 45 13.51 7.83 -6.25
C TYR A 45 14.81 7.99 -5.48
N ALA A 46 14.70 8.49 -4.27
CA ALA A 46 15.78 8.54 -3.28
C ALA A 46 15.34 7.86 -1.98
N LEU A 47 16.25 7.21 -1.30
CA LEU A 47 16.03 6.63 0.03
C LEU A 47 16.86 7.36 1.08
N PRO A 48 16.40 7.47 2.34
CA PRO A 48 15.07 7.02 2.80
C PRO A 48 13.94 7.92 2.27
N MET A 49 12.79 7.32 1.99
CA MET A 49 11.60 7.99 1.48
C MET A 49 10.49 7.96 2.53
N PRO A 50 9.61 8.98 2.62
CA PRO A 50 8.54 8.99 3.60
C PRO A 50 7.59 7.79 3.49
N LEU A 51 7.25 7.21 4.66
CA LEU A 51 6.10 6.32 4.82
C LEU A 51 4.98 7.13 5.46
N LEU A 52 3.86 7.30 4.75
CA LEU A 52 2.75 8.14 5.17
C LEU A 52 1.55 7.31 5.64
N TRP A 53 0.63 7.97 6.33
CA TRP A 53 -0.68 7.47 6.69
C TRP A 53 -1.73 8.00 5.72
N GLN A 54 -2.35 7.09 4.92
CA GLN A 54 -3.47 7.40 4.02
C GLN A 54 -3.19 8.58 3.06
N HIS A 55 -1.99 8.64 2.44
CA HIS A 55 -1.55 9.73 1.54
C HIS A 55 -1.56 11.14 2.16
N ARG A 56 -1.56 11.23 3.47
CA ARG A 56 -1.54 12.51 4.17
C ARG A 56 -0.11 12.97 4.38
N SER A 57 0.30 14.03 3.68
CA SER A 57 1.64 14.59 3.76
C SER A 57 2.00 15.16 5.13
N ASP A 58 0.98 15.50 5.95
CA ASP A 58 1.10 15.95 7.34
C ASP A 58 1.11 14.79 8.35
N ALA A 59 1.01 13.55 7.89
CA ALA A 59 0.93 12.36 8.74
C ALA A 59 2.00 11.30 8.40
N PRO A 60 3.31 11.63 8.48
CA PRO A 60 4.35 10.62 8.34
C PRO A 60 4.31 9.67 9.54
N VAL A 61 4.58 8.37 9.25
CA VAL A 61 4.63 7.30 10.26
C VAL A 61 5.95 6.54 10.25
N GLY A 62 6.82 6.82 9.27
CA GLY A 62 8.12 6.18 9.16
C GLY A 62 8.80 6.46 7.83
N HIS A 63 9.64 5.53 7.40
CA HIS A 63 10.29 5.63 6.10
C HIS A 63 10.49 4.27 5.42
N VAL A 64 10.55 4.32 4.11
CA VAL A 64 11.03 3.23 3.27
C VAL A 64 12.56 3.26 3.31
N GLU A 65 13.16 2.16 3.76
CA GLU A 65 14.62 2.00 3.89
C GLU A 65 15.22 1.26 2.70
N PHE A 66 14.40 0.47 2.01
CA PHE A 66 14.82 -0.31 0.86
C PHE A 66 13.69 -0.39 -0.16
N ALA A 67 14.04 -0.25 -1.44
CA ALA A 67 13.18 -0.54 -2.57
C ALA A 67 14.05 -1.00 -3.75
N LYS A 68 13.55 -1.94 -4.54
CA LYS A 68 14.27 -2.48 -5.70
C LYS A 68 13.30 -2.73 -6.85
N PRO A 69 13.09 -1.76 -7.75
CA PRO A 69 12.28 -1.96 -8.93
C PRO A 69 12.76 -3.14 -9.77
N GLN A 70 11.85 -4.02 -10.14
CA GLN A 70 12.04 -5.20 -10.98
C GLN A 70 10.94 -5.20 -12.05
N LYS A 71 11.03 -6.06 -13.06
CA LYS A 71 10.06 -6.11 -14.16
C LYS A 71 8.63 -6.45 -13.69
N ASP A 72 8.53 -7.26 -12.65
CA ASP A 72 7.29 -7.82 -12.10
C ASP A 72 6.75 -7.05 -10.88
N GLY A 73 7.50 -6.06 -10.38
CA GLY A 73 7.06 -5.21 -9.27
C GLY A 73 8.18 -4.53 -8.52
N ILE A 74 7.84 -3.86 -7.43
CA ILE A 74 8.77 -3.11 -6.60
C ILE A 74 8.75 -3.66 -5.16
N PRO A 75 9.58 -4.67 -4.85
CA PRO A 75 9.80 -5.06 -3.46
C PRO A 75 10.30 -3.90 -2.63
N PHE A 76 9.74 -3.77 -1.43
CA PHE A 76 10.14 -2.73 -0.49
C PHE A 76 10.32 -3.28 0.93
N LYS A 77 11.07 -2.52 1.73
CA LYS A 77 11.13 -2.65 3.18
C LYS A 77 11.01 -1.26 3.79
N ALA A 78 10.11 -1.13 4.76
CA ALA A 78 9.86 0.11 5.46
C ALA A 78 9.82 -0.10 6.96
N ARG A 79 10.03 0.97 7.71
CA ARG A 79 9.98 0.99 9.16
C ARG A 79 8.94 1.98 9.64
N ILE A 80 8.04 1.52 10.51
CA ILE A 80 7.12 2.39 11.26
C ILE A 80 7.86 2.80 12.53
N LEU A 81 8.02 4.11 12.75
CA LEU A 81 8.78 4.60 13.89
C LEU A 81 8.05 4.39 15.22
N LYS A 82 8.80 4.45 16.31
CA LYS A 82 8.31 4.38 17.68
C LYS A 82 8.84 5.59 18.45
N THR A 83 8.04 6.14 19.33
CA THR A 83 8.45 7.10 20.36
C THR A 83 7.74 6.78 21.65
N ASP A 84 8.42 6.98 22.77
CA ASP A 84 7.85 6.82 24.10
C ASP A 84 7.31 8.17 24.65
N GLU A 85 7.64 9.29 24.01
CA GLU A 85 7.13 10.60 24.37
C GLU A 85 5.62 10.68 24.12
N PRO A 86 4.80 10.98 25.13
CA PRO A 86 3.34 11.09 24.99
C PRO A 86 2.97 12.25 24.07
N GLY A 87 1.90 12.07 23.28
CA GLY A 87 1.36 13.10 22.39
C GLY A 87 0.85 12.52 21.08
N THR A 88 0.36 13.40 20.23
CA THR A 88 -0.31 13.04 18.95
C THR A 88 0.60 12.28 17.99
N LEU A 89 1.91 12.50 18.05
CA LEU A 89 2.86 11.74 17.25
C LEU A 89 2.89 10.27 17.69
N LYS A 90 3.02 10.04 19.01
CA LYS A 90 2.99 8.67 19.57
C LYS A 90 1.70 7.96 19.21
N GLU A 91 0.56 8.60 19.42
CA GLU A 91 -0.76 8.05 19.09
C GLU A 91 -0.85 7.62 17.62
N ARG A 92 -0.42 8.47 16.70
CA ARG A 92 -0.40 8.15 15.25
C ARG A 92 0.52 6.98 14.91
N LEU A 93 1.73 6.95 15.47
CA LEU A 93 2.69 5.88 15.20
C LEU A 93 2.21 4.53 15.75
N ASP A 94 1.60 4.54 16.93
CA ASP A 94 1.05 3.35 17.57
C ASP A 94 -0.23 2.89 16.84
N GLU A 95 -1.10 3.80 16.42
CA GLU A 95 -2.28 3.49 15.59
C GLU A 95 -1.86 2.81 14.28
N ALA A 96 -0.88 3.38 13.58
CA ALA A 96 -0.39 2.83 12.32
C ALA A 96 0.17 1.41 12.52
N TRP A 97 1.02 1.22 13.54
CA TRP A 97 1.60 -0.08 13.85
C TRP A 97 0.54 -1.12 14.25
N GLN A 98 -0.37 -0.77 15.15
CA GLN A 98 -1.45 -1.65 15.58
C GLN A 98 -2.39 -2.02 14.42
N SER A 99 -2.72 -1.06 13.55
CA SER A 99 -3.56 -1.31 12.38
C SER A 99 -2.94 -2.33 11.42
N VAL A 100 -1.63 -2.25 11.20
CA VAL A 100 -0.89 -3.23 10.39
C VAL A 100 -0.83 -4.59 11.10
N ARG A 101 -0.49 -4.62 12.39
CA ARG A 101 -0.44 -5.86 13.18
C ARG A 101 -1.75 -6.63 13.21
N LEU A 102 -2.85 -5.92 13.40
CA LEU A 102 -4.20 -6.50 13.44
C LEU A 102 -4.75 -6.82 12.04
N GLY A 103 -4.00 -6.46 10.98
CA GLY A 103 -4.43 -6.68 9.61
C GLY A 103 -5.59 -5.79 9.16
N LEU A 104 -5.83 -4.67 9.84
CA LEU A 104 -6.77 -3.64 9.39
C LEU A 104 -6.21 -2.90 8.16
N ILE A 105 -4.90 -2.66 8.16
CA ILE A 105 -4.14 -2.16 7.01
C ILE A 105 -3.26 -3.31 6.50
N ARG A 106 -3.48 -3.71 5.25
CA ARG A 106 -2.76 -4.80 4.57
C ARG A 106 -2.16 -4.37 3.25
N ALA A 107 -2.30 -3.12 2.90
CA ALA A 107 -1.92 -2.62 1.60
C ALA A 107 -1.12 -1.33 1.71
N VAL A 108 -0.35 -1.08 0.65
CA VAL A 108 0.37 0.16 0.44
C VAL A 108 -0.04 0.78 -0.89
N SER A 109 0.24 2.06 -1.05
CA SER A 109 0.04 2.78 -2.30
C SER A 109 1.17 3.77 -2.50
N ILE A 110 1.64 3.91 -3.73
CA ILE A 110 2.69 4.84 -4.10
C ILE A 110 2.12 6.23 -4.36
N GLY A 111 2.78 7.28 -3.85
CA GLY A 111 2.54 8.64 -4.29
C GLY A 111 3.67 9.07 -5.23
N PHE A 112 3.31 9.48 -6.46
CA PHE A 112 4.31 9.76 -7.48
C PHE A 112 3.93 10.95 -8.37
N ARG A 113 4.92 11.48 -9.07
CA ARG A 113 4.77 12.49 -10.11
C ARG A 113 5.12 11.88 -11.46
N PRO A 114 4.19 11.86 -12.45
CA PRO A 114 4.51 11.41 -13.80
C PRO A 114 5.58 12.29 -14.45
N LEU A 115 6.52 11.66 -15.16
CA LEU A 115 7.53 12.34 -15.97
C LEU A 115 7.33 12.02 -17.45
N GLU A 116 6.99 10.77 -17.78
CA GLU A 116 6.73 10.30 -19.12
C GLU A 116 5.60 9.26 -19.08
N TYR A 117 4.63 9.38 -19.95
CA TYR A 117 3.51 8.45 -20.04
C TYR A 117 3.02 8.28 -21.48
N SER A 118 2.27 7.21 -21.73
CA SER A 118 1.54 6.96 -22.97
C SER A 118 0.09 6.61 -22.66
N HIS A 119 -0.80 6.81 -23.63
CA HIS A 119 -2.17 6.33 -23.54
C HIS A 119 -2.23 4.83 -23.80
N ILE A 120 -3.16 4.15 -23.14
CA ILE A 120 -3.47 2.72 -23.35
C ILE A 120 -4.72 2.65 -24.23
N ASP A 121 -4.71 1.81 -25.27
CA ASP A 121 -5.88 1.56 -26.09
C ASP A 121 -7.01 0.98 -25.22
N GLY A 122 -8.17 1.64 -25.23
CA GLY A 122 -9.31 1.26 -24.40
C GLY A 122 -9.43 2.01 -23.07
N GLY A 123 -8.45 2.85 -22.72
CA GLY A 123 -8.48 3.71 -21.53
C GLY A 123 -7.29 3.51 -20.60
N GLY A 124 -7.06 4.49 -19.72
CA GLY A 124 -5.94 4.51 -18.80
C GLY A 124 -4.64 5.06 -19.40
N LEU A 125 -3.66 5.23 -18.52
CA LEU A 125 -2.33 5.74 -18.82
C LEU A 125 -1.27 4.70 -18.42
N ARG A 126 -0.21 4.63 -19.22
CA ARG A 126 1.00 3.87 -18.88
C ARG A 126 2.10 4.85 -18.51
N PHE A 127 2.46 4.89 -17.24
CA PHE A 127 3.53 5.73 -16.71
C PHE A 127 4.88 5.05 -16.93
N LEU A 128 5.62 5.52 -17.95
CA LEU A 128 6.89 4.94 -18.39
C LEU A 128 8.07 5.41 -17.54
N SER A 129 8.03 6.67 -17.09
CA SER A 129 9.01 7.27 -16.19
C SER A 129 8.29 8.17 -15.19
N TRP A 130 8.63 8.05 -13.91
CA TRP A 130 7.93 8.72 -12.84
C TRP A 130 8.82 8.90 -11.62
N GLU A 131 8.57 9.96 -10.87
CA GLU A 131 9.26 10.25 -9.62
C GLU A 131 8.43 9.72 -8.46
N TRP A 132 8.98 8.76 -7.71
CA TRP A 132 8.35 8.20 -6.52
C TRP A 132 8.64 9.09 -5.32
N LEU A 133 7.60 9.68 -4.75
CA LEU A 133 7.69 10.71 -3.71
C LEU A 133 7.46 10.14 -2.30
N GLU A 134 6.57 9.15 -2.17
CA GLU A 134 6.20 8.55 -0.89
C GLU A 134 5.58 7.16 -1.08
N LEU A 135 5.57 6.38 0.00
CA LEU A 135 4.78 5.17 0.14
C LEU A 135 3.78 5.38 1.26
N SER A 136 2.52 5.01 1.06
CA SER A 136 1.49 5.15 2.09
C SER A 136 0.93 3.82 2.54
N LEU A 137 0.71 3.70 3.84
CA LEU A 137 -0.16 2.69 4.43
C LEU A 137 -1.61 3.06 4.13
N VAL A 138 -2.34 2.20 3.42
CA VAL A 138 -3.71 2.49 2.98
C VAL A 138 -4.66 1.33 3.24
N THR A 139 -5.93 1.67 3.44
CA THR A 139 -7.01 0.68 3.54
C THR A 139 -7.37 0.11 2.17
N ILE A 140 -7.37 0.97 1.14
CA ILE A 140 -7.71 0.61 -0.24
C ILE A 140 -6.59 1.12 -1.15
N PRO A 141 -5.74 0.23 -1.69
CA PRO A 141 -4.67 0.63 -2.60
C PRO A 141 -5.20 0.95 -4.01
N ALA A 142 -4.50 1.80 -4.75
CA ALA A 142 -4.74 1.98 -6.18
C ALA A 142 -4.41 0.69 -6.95
N ASN A 143 -3.21 0.16 -6.79
CA ASN A 143 -2.83 -1.15 -7.32
C ASN A 143 -3.26 -2.26 -6.36
N GLY A 144 -4.14 -3.17 -6.81
CA GLY A 144 -4.67 -4.25 -5.98
C GLY A 144 -3.64 -5.28 -5.50
N GLU A 145 -2.48 -5.34 -6.13
CA GLU A 145 -1.36 -6.22 -5.79
C GLU A 145 -0.31 -5.55 -4.89
N ALA A 146 -0.47 -4.25 -4.59
CA ALA A 146 0.39 -3.52 -3.67
C ALA A 146 0.06 -3.91 -2.22
N THR A 147 0.76 -4.90 -1.68
CA THR A 147 0.44 -5.56 -0.40
C THR A 147 1.61 -5.56 0.57
N ILE A 148 1.28 -5.65 1.86
CA ILE A 148 2.22 -5.93 2.94
C ILE A 148 2.27 -7.43 3.14
N ASN A 149 3.39 -8.05 2.84
CA ASN A 149 3.55 -9.51 2.90
C ASN A 149 4.14 -9.98 4.22
N VAL A 150 4.96 -9.15 4.87
CA VAL A 150 5.65 -9.48 6.11
C VAL A 150 5.50 -8.34 7.11
N VAL A 151 5.08 -8.69 8.32
CA VAL A 151 5.07 -7.80 9.49
C VAL A 151 5.93 -8.46 10.54
N ARG A 152 7.00 -7.80 10.97
CA ARG A 152 7.92 -8.36 11.99
C ARG A 152 7.59 -7.79 13.35
N SER A 153 7.11 -8.66 14.25
CA SER A 153 6.90 -8.39 15.68
C SER A 153 7.17 -9.64 16.52
N ILE A 154 7.42 -9.48 17.81
CA ILE A 154 7.75 -10.55 18.76
C ILE A 154 6.58 -11.52 19.01
N ASP A 155 5.35 -11.13 18.77
CA ASP A 155 4.14 -11.90 19.15
C ASP A 155 4.00 -13.30 18.49
N ALA A 156 4.85 -13.64 17.52
CA ALA A 156 4.83 -14.97 16.90
C ALA A 156 5.26 -16.07 17.87
N THR A 157 6.09 -15.75 18.87
CA THR A 157 6.59 -16.73 19.86
C THR A 157 5.52 -17.08 20.89
N GLU A 158 4.68 -16.14 21.28
CA GLU A 158 3.60 -16.39 22.24
C GLU A 158 2.45 -17.19 21.61
N ARG A 159 2.14 -16.99 20.35
CA ARG A 159 1.12 -17.79 19.64
C ARG A 159 1.54 -19.24 19.41
N ALA A 160 2.82 -19.48 19.15
CA ALA A 160 3.35 -20.84 19.03
C ALA A 160 3.33 -21.58 20.36
N ALA A 161 3.50 -20.87 21.48
CA ALA A 161 3.46 -21.43 22.83
C ALA A 161 2.04 -21.72 23.35
N SER A 162 1.01 -21.02 22.81
CA SER A 162 -0.39 -21.19 23.23
C SER A 162 -1.16 -22.30 22.52
N GLY A 163 -0.55 -23.03 21.58
CA GLY A 163 -1.08 -24.26 20.99
C GLY A 163 -2.37 -24.09 20.14
N HIS A 164 -2.77 -22.88 19.79
CA HIS A 164 -3.90 -22.64 18.90
C HIS A 164 -3.43 -22.74 17.45
N GLY A 165 -3.64 -23.91 16.83
CA GLY A 165 -3.52 -24.11 15.40
C GLY A 165 -4.46 -23.17 14.62
N PRO A 166 -4.22 -22.99 13.31
CA PRO A 166 -5.04 -22.10 12.48
C PRO A 166 -6.50 -22.58 12.53
N ALA A 167 -7.40 -21.71 13.00
CA ALA A 167 -8.82 -21.97 12.94
C ALA A 167 -9.23 -22.07 11.47
N THR A 168 -9.71 -23.24 11.07
CA THR A 168 -10.34 -23.44 9.77
C THR A 168 -11.64 -22.64 9.77
N ILE A 169 -11.64 -21.49 9.12
CA ILE A 169 -12.86 -20.72 8.89
C ILE A 169 -13.58 -21.39 7.74
N GLU A 170 -14.65 -22.15 8.04
CA GLU A 170 -15.63 -22.57 7.05
C GLU A 170 -16.25 -21.32 6.44
N GLN A 171 -16.14 -21.20 5.12
CA GLN A 171 -16.72 -20.10 4.36
C GLN A 171 -18.26 -20.25 4.34
N PRO A 172 -19.02 -19.23 4.76
CA PRO A 172 -20.45 -19.23 4.48
C PRO A 172 -20.67 -19.05 2.96
N ALA A 173 -21.62 -19.82 2.43
CA ALA A 173 -22.00 -19.79 1.03
C ALA A 173 -22.31 -18.38 0.55
N SER A 174 -21.68 -17.97 -0.55
CA SER A 174 -21.80 -16.65 -1.15
C SER A 174 -23.20 -16.42 -1.74
N HIS A 175 -23.98 -15.54 -1.14
CA HIS A 175 -25.09 -14.91 -1.83
C HIS A 175 -24.53 -13.79 -2.72
N ILE A 176 -24.56 -14.03 -4.04
CA ILE A 176 -24.22 -13.01 -5.04
C ILE A 176 -25.42 -12.09 -5.20
N VAL A 177 -25.35 -10.89 -4.64
CA VAL A 177 -26.26 -9.79 -4.97
C VAL A 177 -25.67 -9.06 -6.18
N ARG A 178 -26.29 -9.22 -7.35
CA ARG A 178 -25.97 -8.39 -8.53
C ARG A 178 -26.69 -7.07 -8.39
N LEU A 179 -25.98 -6.01 -8.10
CA LEU A 179 -26.49 -4.66 -8.24
C LEU A 179 -26.44 -4.29 -9.73
N HIS A 180 -27.60 -4.23 -10.37
CA HIS A 180 -27.75 -3.63 -11.70
C HIS A 180 -27.82 -2.11 -11.49
N ASP A 181 -26.79 -1.39 -11.90
CA ASP A 181 -26.80 0.06 -11.89
C ASP A 181 -26.74 0.59 -13.33
N ASP A 182 -27.91 0.98 -13.82
CA ASP A 182 -28.14 1.49 -15.18
C ASP A 182 -27.77 2.99 -15.32
N ARG A 183 -26.95 3.58 -14.44
CA ARG A 183 -26.72 5.03 -14.39
C ARG A 183 -25.27 5.50 -14.67
N LEU A 184 -24.39 4.68 -15.21
CA LEU A 184 -23.01 5.10 -15.47
C LEU A 184 -22.70 5.37 -16.95
N SER A 185 -23.59 6.10 -17.66
CA SER A 185 -23.28 6.72 -18.96
C SER A 185 -23.14 8.24 -18.81
N ARG A 186 -22.23 8.72 -17.99
CA ARG A 186 -21.79 10.13 -18.04
C ARG A 186 -20.27 10.21 -17.94
N ALA A 187 -19.71 10.94 -18.90
CA ALA A 187 -18.29 11.19 -19.05
C ALA A 187 -17.58 11.50 -17.74
N ARG A 188 -16.51 10.76 -17.46
CA ARG A 188 -15.60 10.99 -16.33
C ARG A 188 -14.62 12.09 -16.75
N GLU A 189 -14.62 13.21 -16.07
CA GLU A 189 -13.50 14.13 -16.12
C GLU A 189 -12.33 13.58 -15.32
N PRO A 190 -11.09 13.66 -15.83
CA PRO A 190 -9.93 13.20 -15.09
C PRO A 190 -9.72 14.06 -13.84
N PHE A 191 -9.42 13.41 -12.72
CA PHE A 191 -9.09 14.07 -11.46
C PHE A 191 -7.74 14.80 -11.63
N VAL A 192 -7.79 16.11 -11.82
CA VAL A 192 -6.60 16.96 -11.88
C VAL A 192 -6.30 17.49 -10.49
N ILE A 193 -5.14 17.14 -9.92
CA ILE A 193 -4.64 17.79 -8.71
C ILE A 193 -4.28 19.23 -9.08
N GLN A 194 -5.11 20.20 -8.73
CA GLN A 194 -4.79 21.62 -8.89
C GLN A 194 -3.74 22.03 -7.84
N THR A 195 -2.57 22.38 -8.32
CA THR A 195 -1.54 23.03 -7.50
C THR A 195 -2.03 24.42 -7.11
N ILE A 196 -2.31 24.64 -5.83
CA ILE A 196 -2.68 25.97 -5.32
C ILE A 196 -1.40 26.81 -5.22
N HIS A 197 -1.16 27.71 -6.16
CA HIS A 197 -0.17 28.78 -6.01
C HIS A 197 -0.71 29.83 -5.03
N ARG A 198 -0.16 29.86 -3.80
CA ARG A 198 -0.33 30.99 -2.90
C ARG A 198 0.57 32.13 -3.41
N SER A 199 -0.01 33.17 -3.99
CA SER A 199 0.68 34.46 -4.19
C SER A 199 0.86 35.13 -2.83
N VAL A 200 2.10 35.29 -2.40
CA VAL A 200 2.47 36.16 -1.29
C VAL A 200 2.55 37.59 -1.86
N LYS A 201 1.73 38.48 -1.33
CA LYS A 201 1.91 39.92 -1.47
C LYS A 201 2.71 40.44 -0.28
#